data_928223a1034222066246f1fe3880de99
#
_entry.id   928223a1034222066246f1fe3880de99
#
_cell.length_a   1.000
_cell.length_b   1.000
_cell.length_c   1.000
_cell.angle_alpha   90.00
_cell.angle_beta   90.00
_cell.angle_gamma   90.00
#
_symmetry.space_group_name_H-M   'P 1'
#
loop_
_entity.id
_entity.type
_entity.pdbx_description
1 polymer ?
#
loop_
_entity_poly.entity_id
_entity_poly.type
_entity_poly.pdbx_seq_one_letter_code
_entity_poly.pdbx_strand_id
1 'polypeptide(L)'
;MNPPVTDMQLLGQLLRCPNGIYAKEVGEYAFFSNRTMIFNTIDCLSLLPNSNVLEIGFGNASHLPYLFEKEPTIHYTGVETSVEMITEATVNNPELVVQQSVSFLQVQPDEKLEFNILFDVCFSVNTLYFLKSPTRYYRNIYQLLKSMGKVVITFIDKSVGEKAPFAQVGFKFYTVPEVRKILSHIGFKNIKEYTFEETLVSKSGKKIRRPYCLMMGEK
;
A
#
# COMPACT_ATOMS: atom_id res chain seq x y z
N MET A 1 -9.38 16.75 1.73
CA MET A 1 -9.04 17.18 0.35
C MET A 1 -10.14 16.74 -0.60
N ASN A 2 -10.39 17.49 -1.66
CA ASN A 2 -11.37 17.09 -2.69
C ASN A 2 -10.69 16.15 -3.71
N PRO A 3 -11.43 15.20 -4.32
CA PRO A 3 -10.90 14.44 -5.43
C PRO A 3 -10.56 15.38 -6.59
N PRO A 4 -9.44 15.16 -7.30
CA PRO A 4 -8.96 16.03 -8.36
C PRO A 4 -9.84 15.99 -9.61
N VAL A 5 -10.62 14.93 -9.76
CA VAL A 5 -11.59 14.78 -10.85
C VAL A 5 -12.99 14.51 -10.30
N THR A 6 -14.02 15.01 -10.98
CA THR A 6 -15.42 14.85 -10.58
C THR A 6 -16.05 13.59 -11.17
N ASP A 7 -15.51 13.08 -12.27
CA ASP A 7 -15.90 11.80 -12.85
C ASP A 7 -15.37 10.66 -11.96
N MET A 8 -16.30 9.91 -11.35
CA MET A 8 -15.96 8.83 -10.41
C MET A 8 -15.38 7.60 -11.11
N GLN A 9 -15.70 7.36 -12.37
CA GLN A 9 -15.12 6.25 -13.14
C GLN A 9 -13.66 6.57 -13.47
N LEU A 10 -13.39 7.77 -13.96
CA LEU A 10 -12.04 8.25 -14.19
C LEU A 10 -11.23 8.27 -12.90
N LEU A 11 -11.80 8.75 -11.80
CA LEU A 11 -11.13 8.71 -10.49
C LEU A 11 -10.75 7.27 -10.10
N GLY A 12 -11.64 6.30 -10.27
CA GLY A 12 -11.36 4.89 -9.98
C GLY A 12 -10.19 4.35 -10.79
N GLN A 13 -10.12 4.66 -12.08
CA GLN A 13 -9.01 4.28 -12.97
C GLN A 13 -7.69 4.93 -12.52
N LEU A 14 -7.72 6.21 -12.22
CA LEU A 14 -6.54 6.97 -11.77
C LEU A 14 -6.05 6.56 -10.38
N LEU A 15 -6.94 6.16 -9.48
CA LEU A 15 -6.54 5.61 -8.16
C LEU A 15 -5.82 4.26 -8.28
N ARG A 16 -6.14 3.49 -9.32
CA ARG A 16 -5.45 2.23 -9.61
C ARG A 16 -4.05 2.44 -10.17
N CYS A 17 -3.89 3.40 -11.06
CA CYS A 17 -2.63 3.73 -11.72
C CYS A 17 -2.68 5.21 -12.15
N PRO A 18 -2.23 6.13 -11.28
CA PRO A 18 -2.19 7.56 -11.60
C PRO A 18 -1.38 7.81 -12.86
N ASN A 19 -1.94 8.54 -13.83
CA ASN A 19 -1.26 8.81 -15.09
C ASN A 19 -1.69 10.15 -15.70
N GLY A 20 -0.91 10.65 -16.66
CA GLY A 20 -1.17 11.86 -17.39
C GLY A 20 -1.24 13.10 -16.49
N ILE A 21 -1.98 14.12 -16.93
CA ILE A 21 -2.04 15.44 -16.28
C ILE A 21 -2.61 15.41 -14.85
N TYR A 22 -3.35 14.38 -14.48
CA TYR A 22 -3.95 14.24 -13.15
C TYR A 22 -3.09 13.43 -12.17
N ALA A 23 -2.00 12.84 -12.62
CA ALA A 23 -1.23 11.88 -11.82
C ALA A 23 -0.77 12.47 -10.48
N LYS A 24 -0.18 13.66 -10.51
CA LYS A 24 0.31 14.34 -9.30
C LYS A 24 -0.81 14.60 -8.30
N GLU A 25 -1.90 15.25 -8.76
CA GLU A 25 -3.03 15.60 -7.89
C GLU A 25 -3.73 14.35 -7.33
N VAL A 26 -3.81 13.27 -8.12
CA VAL A 26 -4.36 11.99 -7.66
C VAL A 26 -3.43 11.33 -6.63
N GLY A 27 -2.13 11.37 -6.84
CA GLY A 27 -1.14 10.86 -5.88
C GLY A 27 -1.22 11.60 -4.55
N GLU A 28 -1.28 12.93 -4.56
CA GLU A 28 -1.48 13.76 -3.37
C GLU A 28 -2.81 13.45 -2.69
N TYR A 29 -3.90 13.39 -3.45
CA TYR A 29 -5.22 13.03 -2.93
C TYR A 29 -5.22 11.65 -2.27
N ALA A 30 -4.64 10.64 -2.92
CA ALA A 30 -4.54 9.27 -2.39
C ALA A 30 -3.73 9.25 -1.08
N PHE A 31 -2.59 9.93 -1.03
CA PHE A 31 -1.78 10.03 0.19
C PHE A 31 -2.56 10.68 1.33
N PHE A 32 -3.13 11.87 1.12
CA PHE A 32 -3.87 12.56 2.20
C PHE A 32 -5.10 11.80 2.66
N SER A 33 -5.82 11.14 1.74
CA SER A 33 -7.00 10.36 2.07
C SER A 33 -6.68 9.08 2.85
N ASN A 34 -5.48 8.53 2.71
CA ASN A 34 -5.05 7.28 3.33
C ASN A 34 -3.95 7.48 4.39
N ARG A 35 -3.59 8.72 4.71
CA ARG A 35 -2.46 9.04 5.59
C ARG A 35 -2.53 8.31 6.93
N THR A 36 -3.69 8.28 7.57
CA THR A 36 -3.88 7.58 8.84
C THR A 36 -3.66 6.07 8.70
N MET A 37 -4.17 5.48 7.62
CA MET A 37 -3.95 4.06 7.33
C MET A 37 -2.47 3.76 7.11
N ILE A 38 -1.79 4.60 6.33
CA ILE A 38 -0.36 4.46 6.03
C ILE A 38 0.46 4.55 7.32
N PHE A 39 0.25 5.58 8.14
CA PHE A 39 1.02 5.78 9.37
C PHE A 39 0.77 4.68 10.39
N ASN A 40 -0.49 4.25 10.61
CA ASN A 40 -0.79 3.12 11.47
C ASN A 40 -0.19 1.80 10.95
N THR A 41 -0.08 1.64 9.62
CA THR A 41 0.62 0.49 9.04
C THR A 41 2.11 0.53 9.40
N ILE A 42 2.76 1.67 9.18
CA ILE A 42 4.18 1.87 9.50
C ILE A 42 4.45 1.61 10.99
N ASP A 43 3.61 2.12 11.89
CA ASP A 43 3.72 1.89 13.33
C ASP A 43 3.66 0.40 13.73
N CYS A 44 2.98 -0.43 12.92
CA CYS A 44 2.86 -1.86 13.16
C CYS A 44 4.00 -2.71 12.55
N LEU A 45 4.89 -2.15 11.71
CA LEU A 45 5.92 -2.94 11.01
C LEU A 45 6.96 -3.56 11.96
N SER A 46 7.21 -2.96 13.14
CA SER A 46 8.23 -3.41 14.10
C SER A 46 9.61 -3.58 13.44
N LEU A 47 10.06 -2.51 12.79
CA LEU A 47 11.33 -2.48 12.06
C LEU A 47 12.52 -2.63 12.98
N LEU A 48 13.54 -3.35 12.52
CA LEU A 48 14.84 -3.48 13.18
C LEU A 48 15.90 -2.75 12.35
N PRO A 49 17.01 -2.34 12.97
CA PRO A 49 18.11 -1.75 12.24
C PRO A 49 18.57 -2.60 11.05
N ASN A 50 18.83 -1.95 9.93
CA ASN A 50 19.23 -2.59 8.66
C ASN A 50 18.21 -3.58 8.07
N SER A 51 16.92 -3.46 8.43
CA SER A 51 15.85 -4.25 7.81
C SER A 51 15.71 -3.94 6.31
N ASN A 52 15.56 -4.98 5.49
CA ASN A 52 15.13 -4.84 4.11
C ASN A 52 13.59 -4.77 4.08
N VAL A 53 13.06 -3.66 3.60
CA VAL A 53 11.62 -3.37 3.55
C VAL A 53 11.14 -3.32 2.10
N LEU A 54 10.08 -4.05 1.77
CA LEU A 54 9.42 -4.01 0.47
C LEU A 54 8.02 -3.38 0.62
N GLU A 55 7.72 -2.37 -0.17
CA GLU A 55 6.37 -1.81 -0.27
C GLU A 55 5.77 -2.06 -1.65
N ILE A 56 4.50 -2.45 -1.66
CA ILE A 56 3.73 -2.69 -2.88
C ILE A 56 2.74 -1.55 -3.08
N GLY A 57 2.89 -0.80 -4.18
CA GLY A 57 2.01 0.33 -4.52
C GLY A 57 2.25 1.53 -3.61
N PHE A 58 3.46 2.07 -3.61
CA PHE A 58 3.87 3.17 -2.71
C PHE A 58 3.29 4.54 -3.10
N GLY A 59 2.67 4.67 -4.28
CA GLY A 59 2.14 5.93 -4.77
C GLY A 59 3.24 7.00 -4.91
N ASN A 60 3.01 8.22 -4.40
CA ASN A 60 3.99 9.31 -4.45
C ASN A 60 5.04 9.27 -3.32
N ALA A 61 5.06 8.23 -2.51
CA ALA A 61 6.00 7.99 -1.41
C ALA A 61 6.16 9.16 -0.41
N SER A 62 5.16 10.02 -0.26
CA SER A 62 5.19 11.15 0.71
C SER A 62 5.24 10.71 2.18
N HIS A 63 5.11 9.41 2.45
CA HIS A 63 5.18 8.83 3.79
C HIS A 63 6.59 8.38 4.19
N LEU A 64 7.54 8.32 3.27
CA LEU A 64 8.88 7.81 3.58
C LEU A 64 9.61 8.58 4.67
N PRO A 65 9.51 9.93 4.79
CA PRO A 65 10.11 10.61 5.93
C PRO A 65 9.63 10.05 7.28
N TYR A 66 8.33 9.72 7.39
CA TYR A 66 7.79 9.09 8.61
C TYR A 66 8.29 7.66 8.82
N LEU A 67 8.43 6.88 7.75
CA LEU A 67 8.99 5.52 7.81
C LEU A 67 10.45 5.54 8.31
N PHE A 68 11.27 6.43 7.76
CA PHE A 68 12.67 6.58 8.14
C PHE A 68 12.86 7.25 9.52
N GLU A 69 11.87 7.99 10.03
CA GLU A 69 11.84 8.45 11.42
C GLU A 69 11.73 7.26 12.40
N LYS A 70 10.99 6.19 12.03
CA LYS A 70 10.85 4.98 12.88
C LYS A 70 12.13 4.15 12.94
N GLU A 71 12.82 4.01 11.82
CA GLU A 71 14.11 3.30 11.75
C GLU A 71 14.95 3.85 10.57
N PRO A 72 15.94 4.71 10.87
CA PRO A 72 16.71 5.41 9.84
C PRO A 72 17.63 4.52 8.99
N THR A 73 17.93 3.30 9.46
CA THR A 73 18.94 2.43 8.84
C THR A 73 18.36 1.39 7.90
N ILE A 74 17.04 1.42 7.61
CA ILE A 74 16.40 0.47 6.72
C ILE A 74 16.88 0.63 5.27
N HIS A 75 16.78 -0.47 4.53
CA HIS A 75 16.90 -0.49 3.06
C HIS A 75 15.51 -0.66 2.46
N TYR A 76 14.99 0.41 1.89
CA TYR A 76 13.64 0.42 1.34
C TYR A 76 13.66 0.12 -0.17
N THR A 77 12.77 -0.78 -0.57
CA THR A 77 12.43 -1.04 -1.98
C THR A 77 10.93 -0.86 -2.16
N GLY A 78 10.55 0.06 -3.02
CA GLY A 78 9.15 0.26 -3.42
C GLY A 78 8.91 -0.22 -4.85
N VAL A 79 7.80 -0.91 -5.09
CA VAL A 79 7.33 -1.26 -6.43
C VAL A 79 6.01 -0.56 -6.74
N GLU A 80 5.91 0.02 -7.94
CA GLU A 80 4.74 0.81 -8.38
C GLU A 80 4.50 0.58 -9.89
N THR A 81 3.25 0.68 -10.32
CA THR A 81 2.88 0.53 -11.73
C THR A 81 2.92 1.84 -12.51
N SER A 82 2.71 2.97 -11.83
CA SER A 82 2.69 4.31 -12.41
C SER A 82 4.09 4.91 -12.49
N VAL A 83 4.53 5.24 -13.68
CA VAL A 83 5.80 5.96 -13.93
C VAL A 83 5.76 7.36 -13.31
N GLU A 84 4.61 8.01 -13.36
CA GLU A 84 4.42 9.33 -12.79
C GLU A 84 4.56 9.31 -11.26
N MET A 85 4.06 8.26 -10.60
CA MET A 85 4.24 8.11 -9.15
C MET A 85 5.69 7.85 -8.76
N ILE A 86 6.44 7.09 -9.56
CA ILE A 86 7.89 6.91 -9.37
C ILE A 86 8.63 8.24 -9.50
N THR A 87 8.27 9.05 -10.48
CA THR A 87 8.83 10.38 -10.68
C THR A 87 8.54 11.28 -9.46
N GLU A 88 7.29 11.34 -9.03
CA GLU A 88 6.88 12.11 -7.84
C GLU A 88 7.59 11.60 -6.57
N ALA A 89 7.71 10.29 -6.39
CA ALA A 89 8.40 9.68 -5.25
C ALA A 89 9.89 10.10 -5.19
N THR A 90 10.55 10.14 -6.35
CA THR A 90 11.94 10.59 -6.45
C THR A 90 12.07 12.06 -6.10
N VAL A 91 11.16 12.90 -6.59
CA VAL A 91 11.12 14.35 -6.28
C VAL A 91 10.82 14.62 -4.80
N ASN A 92 9.93 13.82 -4.21
CA ASN A 92 9.53 13.98 -2.81
C ASN A 92 10.60 13.50 -1.80
N ASN A 93 11.56 12.68 -2.23
CA ASN A 93 12.55 12.05 -1.34
C ASN A 93 13.99 12.17 -1.86
N PRO A 94 14.47 13.36 -2.24
CA PRO A 94 15.76 13.51 -2.92
C PRO A 94 16.94 13.08 -2.05
N GLU A 95 16.89 13.34 -0.74
CA GLU A 95 17.96 12.98 0.18
C GLU A 95 18.10 11.46 0.34
N LEU A 96 16.98 10.73 0.47
CA LEU A 96 16.97 9.27 0.59
C LEU A 96 17.47 8.60 -0.71
N VAL A 97 17.16 9.20 -1.87
CA VAL A 97 17.65 8.72 -3.17
C VAL A 97 19.16 8.91 -3.28
N VAL A 98 19.68 10.08 -2.91
CA VAL A 98 21.12 10.37 -2.94
C VAL A 98 21.89 9.46 -1.98
N GLN A 99 21.32 9.18 -0.81
CA GLN A 99 21.91 8.25 0.18
C GLN A 99 21.79 6.78 -0.22
N GLN A 100 21.11 6.46 -1.33
CA GLN A 100 20.84 5.10 -1.79
C GLN A 100 20.07 4.24 -0.74
N SER A 101 19.34 4.89 0.16
CA SER A 101 18.53 4.22 1.18
C SER A 101 17.20 3.71 0.61
N VAL A 102 16.79 4.24 -0.56
CA VAL A 102 15.55 3.88 -1.25
C VAL A 102 15.81 3.46 -2.69
N SER A 103 15.01 2.48 -3.15
CA SER A 103 14.93 2.07 -4.56
C SER A 103 13.47 2.08 -5.00
N PHE A 104 13.16 2.80 -6.07
CA PHE A 104 11.83 2.85 -6.69
C PHE A 104 11.86 2.09 -8.00
N LEU A 105 11.01 1.08 -8.14
CA LEU A 105 11.00 0.19 -9.30
C LEU A 105 9.61 0.19 -9.95
N GLN A 106 9.60 0.36 -11.28
CA GLN A 106 8.39 0.13 -12.05
C GLN A 106 8.18 -1.35 -12.28
N VAL A 107 6.93 -1.81 -12.05
CA VAL A 107 6.50 -3.18 -12.33
C VAL A 107 5.21 -3.18 -13.14
N GLN A 108 4.95 -4.26 -13.88
CA GLN A 108 3.65 -4.42 -14.51
C GLN A 108 2.61 -4.95 -13.52
N PRO A 109 1.31 -4.65 -13.71
CA PRO A 109 0.26 -5.19 -12.87
C PRO A 109 0.32 -6.72 -12.78
N ASP A 110 0.30 -7.27 -11.56
CA ASP A 110 0.40 -8.71 -11.27
C ASP A 110 1.70 -9.41 -11.77
N GLU A 111 2.73 -8.65 -12.07
CA GLU A 111 4.03 -9.18 -12.42
C GLU A 111 4.62 -10.00 -11.26
N LYS A 112 5.32 -11.08 -11.60
CA LYS A 112 6.12 -11.81 -10.62
C LYS A 112 7.35 -10.98 -10.26
N LEU A 113 7.44 -10.59 -9.00
CA LEU A 113 8.60 -9.86 -8.50
C LEU A 113 9.80 -10.80 -8.33
N GLU A 114 10.97 -10.35 -8.75
CA GLU A 114 12.23 -11.08 -8.62
C GLU A 114 13.32 -10.15 -8.06
N PHE A 115 13.93 -10.58 -6.97
CA PHE A 115 15.00 -9.84 -6.29
C PHE A 115 16.12 -10.78 -5.89
N ASN A 116 17.35 -10.26 -5.86
CA ASN A 116 18.53 -10.99 -5.40
C ASN A 116 18.70 -10.96 -3.87
N ILE A 117 17.78 -10.30 -3.17
CA ILE A 117 17.76 -10.18 -1.71
C ILE A 117 16.43 -10.67 -1.17
N LEU A 118 16.40 -11.03 0.10
CA LEU A 118 15.18 -11.32 0.84
C LEU A 118 14.83 -10.16 1.77
N PHE A 119 13.54 -10.01 2.02
CA PHE A 119 12.99 -8.92 2.82
C PHE A 119 12.60 -9.38 4.23
N ASP A 120 12.81 -8.51 5.21
CA ASP A 120 12.37 -8.70 6.59
C ASP A 120 10.87 -8.41 6.71
N VAL A 121 10.40 -7.40 5.97
CA VAL A 121 8.99 -6.96 5.95
C VAL A 121 8.59 -6.63 4.53
N CYS A 122 7.39 -7.08 4.15
CA CYS A 122 6.66 -6.57 2.98
C CYS A 122 5.34 -5.96 3.44
N PHE A 123 5.02 -4.75 2.98
CA PHE A 123 3.73 -4.14 3.31
C PHE A 123 3.04 -3.51 2.10
N SER A 124 1.73 -3.32 2.22
CA SER A 124 0.91 -2.61 1.24
C SER A 124 -0.28 -1.94 1.90
N VAL A 125 -0.68 -0.78 1.37
CA VAL A 125 -1.87 -0.05 1.82
C VAL A 125 -2.79 0.20 0.63
N ASN A 126 -4.02 -0.28 0.69
CA ASN A 126 -5.05 -0.10 -0.35
C ASN A 126 -4.68 -0.60 -1.75
N THR A 127 -3.72 -1.53 -1.89
CA THR A 127 -3.28 -2.09 -3.17
C THR A 127 -3.98 -3.41 -3.51
N LEU A 128 -4.40 -4.16 -2.50
CA LEU A 128 -5.03 -5.49 -2.62
C LEU A 128 -6.17 -5.54 -3.66
N TYR A 129 -6.93 -4.47 -3.81
CA TYR A 129 -8.10 -4.38 -4.69
C TYR A 129 -7.79 -4.51 -6.17
N PHE A 130 -6.56 -4.22 -6.56
CA PHE A 130 -6.10 -4.12 -7.95
C PHE A 130 -5.43 -5.40 -8.44
N LEU A 131 -5.15 -6.34 -7.52
CA LEU A 131 -4.54 -7.62 -7.85
C LEU A 131 -5.55 -8.56 -8.51
N LYS A 132 -5.25 -9.09 -9.69
CA LYS A 132 -6.09 -10.09 -10.38
C LYS A 132 -6.13 -11.41 -9.63
N SER A 133 -4.98 -11.81 -9.05
CA SER A 133 -4.84 -13.05 -8.29
C SER A 133 -4.02 -12.82 -7.01
N PRO A 134 -4.63 -12.31 -5.91
CA PRO A 134 -3.94 -12.08 -4.65
C PRO A 134 -3.21 -13.31 -4.11
N THR A 135 -3.80 -14.50 -4.23
CA THR A 135 -3.15 -15.74 -3.79
C THR A 135 -1.83 -15.99 -4.51
N ARG A 136 -1.80 -15.80 -5.84
CA ARG A 136 -0.56 -15.95 -6.62
C ARG A 136 0.45 -14.87 -6.26
N TYR A 137 0.00 -13.63 -6.14
CA TYR A 137 0.86 -12.49 -5.85
C TYR A 137 1.49 -12.61 -4.45
N TYR A 138 0.70 -12.84 -3.41
CA TYR A 138 1.22 -13.01 -2.05
C TYR A 138 2.01 -14.31 -1.85
N ARG A 139 1.82 -15.35 -2.70
CA ARG A 139 2.73 -16.52 -2.72
C ARG A 139 4.12 -16.12 -3.21
N ASN A 140 4.22 -15.24 -4.19
CA ASN A 140 5.52 -14.69 -4.61
C ASN A 140 6.13 -13.84 -3.48
N ILE A 141 5.35 -12.97 -2.81
CA ILE A 141 5.83 -12.23 -1.64
C ILE A 141 6.34 -13.18 -0.55
N TYR A 142 5.62 -14.27 -0.27
CA TYR A 142 6.07 -15.28 0.70
C TYR A 142 7.46 -15.84 0.35
N GLN A 143 7.75 -16.08 -0.93
CA GLN A 143 9.05 -16.55 -1.37
C GLN A 143 10.15 -15.50 -1.16
N LEU A 144 9.83 -14.23 -1.34
CA LEU A 144 10.75 -13.09 -1.18
C LEU A 144 11.01 -12.70 0.28
N LEU A 145 10.23 -13.19 1.24
CA LEU A 145 10.47 -12.92 2.65
C LEU A 145 11.56 -13.86 3.23
N LYS A 146 12.36 -13.34 4.16
CA LYS A 146 13.23 -14.13 5.02
C LYS A 146 12.42 -15.08 5.91
N SER A 147 13.05 -16.08 6.52
CA SER A 147 12.44 -16.82 7.64
C SER A 147 12.06 -15.84 8.75
N MET A 148 10.88 -15.97 9.34
CA MET A 148 10.27 -15.03 10.31
C MET A 148 9.95 -13.65 9.71
N GLY A 149 10.13 -13.45 8.40
CA GLY A 149 9.74 -12.23 7.72
C GLY A 149 8.23 -12.04 7.69
N LYS A 150 7.78 -10.80 7.64
CA LYS A 150 6.36 -10.45 7.83
C LYS A 150 5.76 -9.85 6.56
N VAL A 151 4.50 -10.20 6.30
CA VAL A 151 3.64 -9.45 5.38
C VAL A 151 2.63 -8.63 6.17
N VAL A 152 2.42 -7.36 5.79
CA VAL A 152 1.42 -6.47 6.40
C VAL A 152 0.55 -5.89 5.29
N ILE A 153 -0.76 -6.14 5.36
CA ILE A 153 -1.74 -5.71 4.36
C ILE A 153 -2.77 -4.84 5.04
N THR A 154 -2.84 -3.57 4.66
CA THR A 154 -3.87 -2.65 5.16
C THR A 154 -4.88 -2.37 4.07
N PHE A 155 -6.15 -2.57 4.36
CA PHE A 155 -7.22 -2.49 3.37
C PHE A 155 -8.58 -2.10 3.99
N ILE A 156 -9.46 -1.57 3.17
CA ILE A 156 -10.87 -1.35 3.50
C ILE A 156 -11.64 -2.65 3.27
N ASP A 157 -12.39 -3.10 4.27
CA ASP A 157 -13.25 -4.29 4.14
C ASP A 157 -14.30 -4.11 3.03
N LYS A 158 -14.66 -5.20 2.37
CA LYS A 158 -15.63 -5.25 1.29
C LYS A 158 -16.94 -4.55 1.62
N SER A 159 -17.46 -4.75 2.82
CA SER A 159 -18.74 -4.16 3.28
C SER A 159 -18.75 -2.63 3.28
N VAL A 160 -17.58 -2.01 3.33
CA VAL A 160 -17.38 -0.56 3.32
C VAL A 160 -16.94 -0.08 1.93
N GLY A 161 -15.94 -0.75 1.35
CA GLY A 161 -15.29 -0.34 0.12
C GLY A 161 -16.23 -0.31 -1.10
N GLU A 162 -17.11 -1.30 -1.23
CA GLU A 162 -18.08 -1.38 -2.33
C GLU A 162 -19.08 -0.22 -2.37
N LYS A 163 -19.22 0.54 -1.28
CA LYS A 163 -20.09 1.72 -1.20
C LYS A 163 -19.45 3.00 -1.75
N ALA A 164 -18.15 2.98 -2.04
CA ALA A 164 -17.48 4.15 -2.57
C ALA A 164 -17.89 4.40 -4.03
N PRO A 165 -18.23 5.64 -4.41
CA PRO A 165 -18.73 5.94 -5.75
C PRO A 165 -17.75 5.57 -6.89
N PHE A 166 -16.44 5.67 -6.62
CA PHE A 166 -15.37 5.33 -7.56
C PHE A 166 -15.07 3.82 -7.62
N ALA A 167 -15.64 3.02 -6.72
CA ALA A 167 -15.33 1.58 -6.59
C ALA A 167 -15.94 0.71 -7.68
N GLN A 168 -16.78 1.29 -8.55
CA GLN A 168 -17.48 0.56 -9.62
C GLN A 168 -16.55 0.11 -10.76
N VAL A 169 -15.34 0.65 -10.84
CA VAL A 169 -14.40 0.36 -11.92
C VAL A 169 -13.04 -0.06 -11.37
N GLY A 170 -12.65 -1.30 -11.67
CA GLY A 170 -11.29 -1.78 -11.42
C GLY A 170 -10.96 -2.17 -9.98
N PHE A 171 -11.93 -2.08 -9.04
CA PHE A 171 -11.75 -2.52 -7.67
C PHE A 171 -12.38 -3.88 -7.42
N LYS A 172 -11.65 -4.76 -6.74
CA LYS A 172 -12.19 -6.00 -6.18
C LYS A 172 -11.92 -6.01 -4.70
N PHE A 173 -12.95 -5.73 -3.92
CA PHE A 173 -12.83 -5.73 -2.47
C PHE A 173 -12.91 -7.15 -1.90
N TYR A 174 -12.29 -7.32 -0.75
CA TYR A 174 -12.22 -8.58 -0.01
C TYR A 174 -12.70 -8.36 1.42
N THR A 175 -13.36 -9.37 1.97
CA THR A 175 -13.67 -9.42 3.40
C THR A 175 -12.42 -9.82 4.20
N VAL A 176 -12.40 -9.47 5.49
CA VAL A 176 -11.32 -9.86 6.40
C VAL A 176 -11.10 -11.38 6.41
N PRO A 177 -12.16 -12.24 6.49
CA PRO A 177 -11.99 -13.69 6.40
C PRO A 177 -11.38 -14.19 5.09
N GLU A 178 -11.71 -13.56 3.94
CA GLU A 178 -11.14 -13.93 2.65
C GLU A 178 -9.63 -13.65 2.61
N VAL A 179 -9.18 -12.47 3.10
CA VAL A 179 -7.74 -12.14 3.15
C VAL A 179 -7.00 -13.08 4.11
N ARG A 180 -7.58 -13.37 5.28
CA ARG A 180 -7.03 -14.35 6.22
C ARG A 180 -6.88 -15.74 5.57
N LYS A 181 -7.90 -16.19 4.82
CA LYS A 181 -7.87 -17.48 4.11
C LYS A 181 -6.77 -17.51 3.04
N ILE A 182 -6.59 -16.40 2.30
CA ILE A 182 -5.51 -16.28 1.30
C ILE A 182 -4.15 -16.48 1.98
N LEU A 183 -3.86 -15.73 3.05
CA LEU A 183 -2.58 -15.82 3.74
C LEU A 183 -2.34 -17.20 4.36
N SER A 184 -3.34 -17.78 5.03
CA SER A 184 -3.26 -19.13 5.61
C SER A 184 -2.99 -20.20 4.55
N HIS A 185 -3.67 -20.11 3.39
CA HIS A 185 -3.50 -21.07 2.27
C HIS A 185 -2.09 -21.00 1.64
N ILE A 186 -1.45 -19.84 1.68
CA ILE A 186 -0.07 -19.66 1.20
C ILE A 186 0.94 -20.27 2.16
N GLY A 187 0.64 -20.32 3.46
CA GLY A 187 1.51 -20.85 4.50
C GLY A 187 1.93 -19.83 5.56
N PHE A 188 1.43 -18.59 5.48
CA PHE A 188 1.66 -17.61 6.55
C PHE A 188 1.07 -18.09 7.87
N LYS A 189 1.83 -17.91 8.96
CA LYS A 189 1.49 -18.27 10.32
C LYS A 189 1.28 -17.03 11.18
N ASN A 190 0.88 -17.20 12.43
CA ASN A 190 0.71 -16.13 13.40
C ASN A 190 -0.10 -14.95 12.85
N ILE A 191 -1.15 -15.24 12.04
CA ILE A 191 -1.95 -14.22 11.37
C ILE A 191 -2.73 -13.44 12.42
N LYS A 192 -2.38 -12.16 12.56
CA LYS A 192 -3.04 -11.19 13.43
C LYS A 192 -3.85 -10.21 12.59
N GLU A 193 -4.97 -9.76 13.12
CA GLU A 193 -5.79 -8.71 12.52
C GLU A 193 -6.06 -7.61 13.53
N TYR A 194 -6.04 -6.38 13.04
CA TYR A 194 -6.33 -5.19 13.80
C TYR A 194 -7.37 -4.37 13.02
N THR A 195 -8.42 -3.95 13.69
CA THR A 195 -9.42 -3.06 13.12
C THR A 195 -9.21 -1.67 13.69
N PHE A 196 -9.10 -0.71 12.80
CA PHE A 196 -8.99 0.71 13.12
C PHE A 196 -10.18 1.45 12.54
N GLU A 197 -10.41 2.66 13.02
CA GLU A 197 -11.40 3.57 12.48
C GLU A 197 -10.75 4.95 12.33
N GLU A 198 -10.97 5.59 11.20
CA GLU A 198 -10.59 6.97 10.98
C GLU A 198 -11.80 7.85 10.67
N THR A 199 -11.65 9.14 10.88
CA THR A 199 -12.69 10.12 10.55
C THR A 199 -12.23 10.96 9.37
N LEU A 200 -12.93 10.81 8.25
CA LEU A 200 -12.76 11.65 7.08
C LEU A 200 -13.78 12.80 7.13
N VAL A 201 -13.40 13.95 6.60
CA VAL A 201 -14.30 15.10 6.46
C VAL A 201 -14.66 15.25 4.98
N SER A 202 -15.96 15.10 4.66
CA SER A 202 -16.49 15.29 3.31
C SER A 202 -16.44 16.77 2.88
N LYS A 203 -16.68 17.03 1.59
CA LYS A 203 -16.81 18.38 1.04
C LYS A 203 -17.85 19.27 1.78
N SER A 204 -18.91 18.65 2.25
CA SER A 204 -19.99 19.34 3.00
C SER A 204 -19.68 19.49 4.49
N GLY A 205 -18.47 19.19 4.95
CA GLY A 205 -18.09 19.22 6.37
C GLY A 205 -18.60 18.02 7.18
N LYS A 206 -19.31 17.08 6.55
CA LYS A 206 -19.82 15.88 7.23
C LYS A 206 -18.67 14.95 7.60
N LYS A 207 -18.61 14.55 8.85
CA LYS A 207 -17.70 13.51 9.35
C LYS A 207 -18.18 12.14 8.90
N ILE A 208 -17.30 11.38 8.26
CA ILE A 208 -17.54 10.02 7.79
C ILE A 208 -16.55 9.12 8.53
N ARG A 209 -17.07 8.15 9.27
CA ARG A 209 -16.25 7.10 9.88
C ARG A 209 -15.92 6.06 8.84
N ARG A 210 -14.65 5.74 8.71
CA ARG A 210 -14.14 4.75 7.76
C ARG A 210 -13.33 3.69 8.53
N PRO A 211 -13.95 2.54 8.85
CA PRO A 211 -13.21 1.43 9.41
C PRO A 211 -12.31 0.79 8.35
N TYR A 212 -11.15 0.31 8.77
CA TYR A 212 -10.22 -0.45 7.94
C TYR A 212 -9.52 -1.54 8.75
N CYS A 213 -8.99 -2.51 8.06
CA CYS A 213 -8.29 -3.65 8.64
C CYS A 213 -6.80 -3.61 8.27
N LEU A 214 -5.96 -3.93 9.24
CA LEU A 214 -4.57 -4.28 9.04
C LEU A 214 -4.42 -5.77 9.37
N MET A 215 -3.93 -6.55 8.42
CA MET A 215 -3.65 -7.96 8.60
C MET A 215 -2.16 -8.22 8.45
N MET A 216 -1.58 -8.91 9.43
CA MET A 216 -0.18 -9.30 9.47
C MET A 216 -0.07 -10.81 9.48
N GLY A 217 0.86 -11.36 8.66
CA GLY A 217 1.22 -12.77 8.69
C GLY A 217 2.72 -12.94 8.70
N GLU A 218 3.22 -14.03 9.27
CA GLU A 218 4.64 -14.36 9.41
C GLU A 218 4.97 -15.60 8.58
N LYS A 219 6.12 -15.59 7.89
CA LYS A 219 6.63 -16.74 7.11
C LYS A 219 7.19 -17.83 7.98
#